data_318233076c456929dc0b0c42a2aab7cc
#
_entry.id   318233076c456929dc0b0c42a2aab7cc
#
_cell.length_a   1.000
_cell.length_b   1.000
_cell.length_c   1.000
_cell.angle_alpha   90.00
_cell.angle_beta   90.00
_cell.angle_gamma   90.00
#
_symmetry.space_group_name_H-M   'P 1'
#
loop_
_entity.id
_entity.type
_entity.pdbx_description
1 polymer ?
#
loop_
_entity_poly.entity_id
_entity_poly.type
_entity_poly.pdbx_seq_one_letter_code
_entity_poly.pdbx_strand_id
1 'polypeptide(L)'
;MSNFRICGPKMAVLGTCLSFWGIIQLSFMALAFYSNSVAFVGDLPENALNRNCTKSDCSFSETVRNMKEAYEQQAQNCGMAVALYVLTLIVSMHQLWMNSERGLLDNVRLKANYIENFQ
;
A
#
# COMPACT_ATOMS: atom_id res chain seq x y z
N MET A 1 -9.89 -23.00 16.66
CA MET A 1 -9.24 -22.03 15.77
C MET A 1 -8.47 -21.05 16.60
N SER A 2 -7.17 -20.98 16.38
CA SER A 2 -6.26 -20.16 17.17
C SER A 2 -6.63 -18.70 17.08
N ASN A 3 -6.82 -18.08 18.24
CA ASN A 3 -7.04 -16.64 18.39
C ASN A 3 -5.76 -15.88 18.04
N PHE A 4 -5.46 -15.77 16.77
CA PHE A 4 -4.27 -15.06 16.31
C PHE A 4 -4.53 -13.54 16.39
N ARG A 5 -4.47 -13.01 17.62
CA ARG A 5 -4.53 -11.58 17.89
C ARG A 5 -3.14 -10.99 17.74
N ILE A 6 -2.74 -10.63 16.54
CA ILE A 6 -1.47 -9.94 16.33
C ILE A 6 -1.61 -8.45 16.71
N CYS A 7 -2.78 -7.85 16.51
CA CYS A 7 -3.01 -6.43 16.75
C CYS A 7 -4.29 -6.17 17.54
N GLY A 8 -4.23 -5.23 18.49
CA GLY A 8 -5.42 -4.69 19.17
C GLY A 8 -6.34 -3.95 18.18
N PRO A 9 -7.62 -3.68 18.57
CA PRO A 9 -8.60 -3.04 17.70
C PRO A 9 -8.15 -1.68 17.16
N LYS A 10 -7.41 -0.90 17.94
CA LYS A 10 -6.87 0.41 17.54
C LYS A 10 -5.81 0.28 16.45
N MET A 11 -4.93 -0.73 16.54
CA MET A 11 -3.89 -0.99 15.54
C MET A 11 -4.47 -1.53 14.24
N ALA A 12 -5.55 -2.32 14.30
CA ALA A 12 -6.24 -2.81 13.10
C ALA A 12 -6.89 -1.66 12.31
N VAL A 13 -7.51 -0.70 12.98
CA VAL A 13 -8.07 0.51 12.35
C VAL A 13 -6.98 1.34 11.69
N LEU A 14 -5.89 1.60 12.41
CA LEU A 14 -4.77 2.38 11.90
C LEU A 14 -4.12 1.69 10.70
N GLY A 15 -3.91 0.38 10.75
CA GLY A 15 -3.38 -0.42 9.64
C GLY A 15 -4.29 -0.35 8.39
N THR A 16 -5.61 -0.41 8.58
CA THR A 16 -6.57 -0.28 7.47
C THR A 16 -6.52 1.11 6.83
N CYS A 17 -6.51 2.17 7.62
CA CYS A 17 -6.42 3.54 7.12
C CYS A 17 -5.12 3.80 6.37
N LEU A 18 -3.98 3.37 6.92
CA LEU A 18 -2.67 3.52 6.27
C LEU A 18 -2.58 2.71 4.97
N SER A 19 -3.08 1.48 4.96
CA SER A 19 -3.07 0.64 3.76
C SER A 19 -3.93 1.23 2.65
N PHE A 20 -5.12 1.73 2.99
CA PHE A 20 -6.01 2.37 2.04
C PHE A 20 -5.39 3.64 1.43
N TRP A 21 -4.81 4.50 2.26
CA TRP A 21 -4.09 5.69 1.83
C TRP A 21 -2.89 5.35 0.95
N GLY A 22 -2.08 4.36 1.37
CA GLY A 22 -0.91 3.90 0.62
C GLY A 22 -1.26 3.35 -0.77
N ILE A 23 -2.36 2.60 -0.91
CA ILE A 23 -2.83 2.09 -2.20
C ILE A 23 -3.18 3.25 -3.13
N ILE A 24 -3.93 4.24 -2.67
CA ILE A 24 -4.31 5.40 -3.48
C ILE A 24 -3.06 6.14 -3.97
N GLN A 25 -2.16 6.48 -3.05
CA GLN A 25 -0.96 7.25 -3.35
C GLN A 25 -0.03 6.51 -4.33
N LEU A 26 0.24 5.23 -4.09
CA LEU A 26 1.09 4.42 -4.96
C LEU A 26 0.45 4.16 -6.33
N SER A 27 -0.88 4.04 -6.40
CA SER A 27 -1.59 3.91 -7.66
C SER A 27 -1.45 5.16 -8.53
N PHE A 28 -1.56 6.34 -7.95
CA PHE A 28 -1.30 7.59 -8.66
C PHE A 28 0.14 7.71 -9.15
N MET A 29 1.11 7.33 -8.31
CA MET A 29 2.52 7.28 -8.69
C MET A 29 2.76 6.30 -9.85
N ALA A 30 2.21 5.09 -9.77
CA ALA A 30 2.34 4.08 -10.83
C ALA A 30 1.76 4.58 -12.17
N LEU A 31 0.58 5.22 -12.14
CA LEU A 31 -0.03 5.83 -13.32
C LEU A 31 0.83 6.96 -13.90
N ALA A 32 1.40 7.80 -13.05
CA ALA A 32 2.27 8.90 -13.49
C ALA A 32 3.55 8.39 -14.15
N PHE A 33 4.17 7.33 -13.63
CA PHE A 33 5.32 6.67 -14.24
C PHE A 33 4.94 5.97 -15.55
N TYR A 34 3.80 5.29 -15.57
CA TYR A 34 3.29 4.64 -16.79
C TYR A 34 3.00 5.65 -17.91
N SER A 35 2.51 6.84 -17.55
CA SER A 35 2.25 7.94 -18.50
C SER A 35 3.52 8.66 -18.98
N ASN A 36 4.71 8.24 -18.55
CA ASN A 36 6.00 8.89 -18.83
C ASN A 36 5.98 10.39 -18.48
N SER A 37 5.41 10.74 -17.35
CA SER A 37 5.28 12.13 -16.91
C SER A 37 6.65 12.75 -16.64
N VAL A 38 6.98 13.82 -17.35
CA VAL A 38 8.25 14.56 -17.21
C VAL A 38 8.45 15.16 -15.80
N ALA A 39 7.38 15.27 -15.01
CA ALA A 39 7.46 15.76 -13.64
C ALA A 39 8.32 14.87 -12.72
N PHE A 40 8.44 13.58 -13.02
CA PHE A 40 9.17 12.59 -12.21
C PHE A 40 10.56 12.24 -12.75
N VAL A 41 11.06 12.98 -13.76
CA VAL A 41 12.41 12.76 -14.31
C VAL A 41 13.49 12.89 -13.23
N GLY A 42 13.32 13.81 -12.28
CA GLY A 42 14.23 14.01 -11.17
C GLY A 42 14.29 12.87 -10.15
N ASP A 43 13.27 12.04 -10.08
CA ASP A 43 13.19 10.90 -9.15
C ASP A 43 13.79 9.61 -9.74
N LEU A 44 14.19 9.63 -11.02
CA LEU A 44 14.84 8.50 -11.64
C LEU A 44 16.30 8.39 -11.20
N PRO A 45 16.79 7.18 -10.88
CA PRO A 45 18.18 6.99 -10.50
C PRO A 45 19.12 7.30 -11.68
N GLU A 46 20.12 8.13 -11.45
CA GLU A 46 21.10 8.54 -12.46
C GLU A 46 21.77 7.34 -13.18
N ASN A 47 21.95 6.24 -12.46
CA ASN A 47 22.51 5.01 -13.01
C ASN A 47 21.63 4.38 -14.10
N ALA A 48 20.31 4.61 -14.06
CA ALA A 48 19.39 4.11 -15.06
C ALA A 48 19.42 4.99 -16.32
N LEU A 49 19.56 6.32 -16.15
CA LEU A 49 19.69 7.25 -17.27
C LEU A 49 21.00 7.05 -18.05
N ASN A 50 22.09 6.76 -17.34
CA ASN A 50 23.45 6.65 -17.90
C ASN A 50 23.90 5.21 -18.19
N ARG A 51 23.00 4.23 -18.16
CA ARG A 51 23.35 2.80 -18.25
C ARG A 51 24.21 2.43 -19.46
N ASN A 52 24.04 3.12 -20.58
CA ASN A 52 24.74 2.84 -21.84
C ASN A 52 25.49 4.04 -22.41
N CYS A 53 25.65 5.11 -21.66
CA CYS A 53 26.29 6.33 -22.10
C CYS A 53 27.64 6.54 -21.42
N THR A 54 28.71 6.48 -22.18
CA THR A 54 29.98 7.09 -21.79
C THR A 54 29.81 8.62 -21.91
N LYS A 55 30.35 9.35 -20.94
CA LYS A 55 30.14 10.79 -20.66
C LYS A 55 30.19 11.80 -21.82
N SER A 56 30.50 11.39 -23.06
CA SER A 56 30.70 12.30 -24.19
C SER A 56 29.86 12.02 -25.45
N ASP A 57 29.19 10.86 -25.59
CA ASP A 57 28.57 10.46 -26.86
C ASP A 57 27.16 9.85 -26.72
N CYS A 58 26.32 10.39 -25.84
CA CYS A 58 24.94 9.93 -25.76
C CYS A 58 24.09 10.56 -26.85
N SER A 59 23.60 9.71 -27.78
CA SER A 59 22.58 10.13 -28.74
C SER A 59 21.27 10.42 -27.97
N PHE A 60 20.57 11.48 -28.34
CA PHE A 60 19.27 11.85 -27.76
C PHE A 60 18.27 10.68 -27.76
N SER A 61 18.27 9.87 -28.81
CA SER A 61 17.41 8.69 -28.95
C SER A 61 17.72 7.59 -27.93
N GLU A 62 18.98 7.39 -27.57
CA GLU A 62 19.38 6.42 -26.53
C GLU A 62 19.01 6.88 -25.15
N THR A 63 19.16 8.18 -24.85
CA THR A 63 18.74 8.77 -23.58
C THR A 63 17.24 8.62 -23.38
N VAL A 64 16.43 8.89 -24.41
CA VAL A 64 14.96 8.74 -24.34
C VAL A 64 14.57 7.28 -24.13
N ARG A 65 15.26 6.33 -24.78
CA ARG A 65 14.99 4.91 -24.58
C ARG A 65 15.32 4.45 -23.16
N ASN A 66 16.47 4.84 -22.63
CA ASN A 66 16.89 4.51 -21.27
C ASN A 66 15.93 5.11 -20.23
N MET A 67 15.46 6.33 -20.45
CA MET A 67 14.42 6.95 -19.62
C MET A 67 13.13 6.12 -19.64
N LYS A 68 12.69 5.69 -20.81
CA LYS A 68 11.45 4.89 -20.93
C LYS A 68 11.57 3.56 -20.18
N GLU A 69 12.68 2.85 -20.31
CA GLU A 69 12.93 1.63 -19.55
C GLU A 69 12.96 1.87 -18.03
N ALA A 70 13.55 2.99 -17.58
CA ALA A 70 13.57 3.37 -16.19
C ALA A 70 12.16 3.68 -15.64
N TYR A 71 11.31 4.33 -16.42
CA TYR A 71 9.90 4.59 -16.07
C TYR A 71 9.11 3.28 -15.95
N GLU A 72 9.26 2.36 -16.88
CA GLU A 72 8.59 1.06 -16.84
C GLU A 72 9.02 0.25 -15.60
N GLN A 73 10.29 0.24 -15.27
CA GLN A 73 10.82 -0.44 -14.09
C GLN A 73 10.28 0.17 -12.80
N GLN A 74 10.19 1.49 -12.74
CA GLN A 74 9.66 2.18 -11.56
C GLN A 74 8.16 1.96 -11.40
N ALA A 75 7.41 1.94 -12.50
CA ALA A 75 6.00 1.59 -12.49
C ALA A 75 5.75 0.16 -11.98
N GLN A 76 6.59 -0.80 -12.37
CA GLN A 76 6.52 -2.16 -11.86
C GLN A 76 6.81 -2.24 -10.36
N ASN A 77 7.82 -1.51 -9.86
CA ASN A 77 8.14 -1.46 -8.43
C ASN A 77 6.96 -0.88 -7.61
N CYS A 78 6.32 0.18 -8.09
CA CYS A 78 5.12 0.74 -7.48
C CYS A 78 3.96 -0.27 -7.50
N GLY A 79 3.77 -1.00 -8.59
CA GLY A 79 2.76 -2.05 -8.71
C GLY A 79 2.97 -3.18 -7.69
N MET A 80 4.20 -3.63 -7.50
CA MET A 80 4.55 -4.62 -6.46
C MET A 80 4.24 -4.11 -5.06
N ALA A 81 4.56 -2.85 -4.77
CA ALA A 81 4.24 -2.23 -3.49
C ALA A 81 2.72 -2.15 -3.26
N VAL A 82 1.94 -1.79 -4.28
CA VAL A 82 0.46 -1.79 -4.20
C VAL A 82 -0.06 -3.19 -3.85
N ALA A 83 0.46 -4.24 -4.47
CA ALA A 83 0.06 -5.62 -4.18
C ALA A 83 0.30 -5.99 -2.70
N LEU A 84 1.45 -5.60 -2.12
CA LEU A 84 1.74 -5.80 -0.71
C LEU A 84 0.77 -5.03 0.20
N TYR A 85 0.42 -3.77 -0.15
CA TYR A 85 -0.56 -2.99 0.59
C TYR A 85 -1.97 -3.58 0.52
N VAL A 86 -2.37 -4.15 -0.61
CA VAL A 86 -3.64 -4.87 -0.74
C VAL A 86 -3.68 -6.09 0.19
N LEU A 87 -2.60 -6.87 0.26
CA LEU A 87 -2.51 -8.01 1.20
C LEU A 87 -2.63 -7.55 2.66
N THR A 88 -1.92 -6.50 3.04
CA THR A 88 -2.01 -5.94 4.41
C THR A 88 -3.41 -5.40 4.71
N LEU A 89 -4.08 -4.79 3.73
CA LEU A 89 -5.45 -4.31 3.86
C LEU A 89 -6.43 -5.48 4.11
N ILE A 90 -6.32 -6.57 3.35
CA ILE A 90 -7.16 -7.76 3.54
C ILE A 90 -6.98 -8.33 4.96
N VAL A 91 -5.74 -8.48 5.43
CA VAL A 91 -5.44 -8.96 6.78
C VAL A 91 -6.01 -8.01 7.84
N SER A 92 -5.84 -6.71 7.68
CA SER A 92 -6.35 -5.70 8.61
C SER A 92 -7.88 -5.67 8.65
N MET A 93 -8.55 -5.77 7.50
CA MET A 93 -10.01 -5.86 7.41
C MET A 93 -10.56 -7.12 8.10
N HIS A 94 -9.91 -8.26 7.89
CA HIS A 94 -10.28 -9.51 8.56
C HIS A 94 -10.15 -9.38 10.09
N GLN A 95 -9.09 -8.76 10.58
CA GLN A 95 -8.89 -8.49 12.01
C GLN A 95 -9.96 -7.53 12.56
N LEU A 96 -10.32 -6.50 11.81
CA LEU A 96 -11.39 -5.57 12.20
C LEU A 96 -12.73 -6.30 12.31
N TRP A 97 -13.08 -7.12 11.35
CA TRP A 97 -14.32 -7.90 11.36
C TRP A 97 -14.39 -8.80 12.59
N MET A 98 -13.35 -9.58 12.84
CA MET A 98 -13.29 -10.46 14.03
C MET A 98 -13.39 -9.66 15.34
N ASN A 99 -12.78 -8.49 15.42
CA ASN A 99 -12.87 -7.63 16.61
C ASN A 99 -14.25 -7.00 16.76
N SER A 100 -14.92 -6.64 15.66
CA SER A 100 -16.26 -6.07 15.66
C SER A 100 -17.30 -7.07 16.18
N GLU A 101 -17.26 -8.30 15.71
CA GLU A 101 -18.19 -9.36 16.19
C GLU A 101 -18.05 -9.62 17.69
N ARG A 102 -16.81 -9.64 18.21
CA ARG A 102 -16.56 -9.83 19.65
C ARG A 102 -17.04 -8.66 20.48
N GLY A 103 -16.79 -7.43 20.03
CA GLY A 103 -17.29 -6.23 20.69
C GLY A 103 -18.82 -6.21 20.78
N LEU A 104 -19.51 -6.66 19.73
CA LEU A 104 -20.96 -6.80 19.74
C LEU A 104 -21.43 -7.85 20.75
N LEU A 105 -20.77 -9.03 20.79
CA LEU A 105 -21.09 -10.10 21.75
C LEU A 105 -20.85 -9.66 23.19
N ASP A 106 -19.76 -8.95 23.49
CA ASP A 106 -19.46 -8.44 24.82
C ASP A 106 -20.51 -7.41 25.26
N ASN A 107 -20.94 -6.52 24.37
CA ASN A 107 -22.00 -5.55 24.65
C ASN A 107 -23.35 -6.22 24.92
N VAL A 108 -23.70 -7.24 24.16
CA VAL A 108 -24.93 -8.02 24.36
C VAL A 108 -24.88 -8.74 25.72
N ARG A 109 -23.74 -9.34 26.07
CA ARG A 109 -23.55 -10.03 27.36
C ARG A 109 -23.65 -9.09 28.53
N LEU A 110 -23.01 -7.91 28.45
CA LEU A 110 -23.08 -6.89 29.49
C LEU A 110 -24.53 -6.42 29.70
N LYS A 111 -25.29 -6.21 28.62
CA LYS A 111 -26.67 -5.80 28.66
C LYS A 111 -27.57 -6.87 29.26
N ALA A 112 -27.32 -8.15 28.97
CA ALA A 112 -28.04 -9.28 29.55
C ALA A 112 -27.79 -9.38 31.06
N ASN A 113 -26.52 -9.28 31.51
CA ASN A 113 -26.17 -9.29 32.94
C ASN A 113 -26.76 -8.10 33.68
N TYR A 114 -26.85 -6.93 33.05
CA TYR A 114 -27.47 -5.74 33.62
C TYR A 114 -28.97 -5.97 33.89
N ILE A 115 -29.68 -6.60 32.94
CA ILE A 115 -31.11 -6.92 33.10
C ILE A 115 -31.34 -7.95 34.19
N GLU A 116 -30.48 -8.96 34.28
CA GLU A 116 -30.58 -10.05 35.27
C GLU A 116 -30.37 -9.53 36.70
N ASN A 117 -29.51 -8.54 36.91
CA ASN A 117 -29.28 -7.91 38.20
C ASN A 117 -30.41 -6.99 38.66
N PHE A 118 -31.36 -6.64 37.79
CA PHE A 118 -32.54 -5.81 38.13
C PHE A 118 -33.81 -6.60 38.37
N GLN A 119 -33.78 -7.93 38.24
CA GLN A 119 -34.89 -8.81 38.62
C GLN A 119 -34.67 -9.44 39.98
#